data_910e30c9efcdf9fadc70d3210d47f145
#
_entry.id   910e30c9efcdf9fadc70d3210d47f145
#
_cell.length_a   1.000
_cell.length_b   1.000
_cell.length_c   1.000
_cell.angle_alpha   90.00
_cell.angle_beta   90.00
_cell.angle_gamma   90.00
#
_symmetry.space_group_name_H-M   'P 1'
#
loop_
_entity.id
_entity.type
_entity.pdbx_description
1 polymer ?
#
loop_
_entity_poly.entity_id
_entity_poly.type
_entity_poly.pdbx_seq_one_letter_code
_entity_poly.pdbx_strand_id
1 'polypeptide(L)'
;NRNPGDDWPVEQFAYADENVQRVSEQVRFTYADFMLCDQRNAHHFAAVPRDRWTTAMIPAAEWLVLPENQAADRVPYVLAVDESDRLHRVIVDARLMQATRRCLLLWHRLQEHAGIHDSHAERLLAQQRAAHAAQPAAEAASALPASAPAAAAEAEAPAERPPSDQAWIETSRCPSCNECQLINDRMFAYNDNKQA
;
A
#
# COMPACT_ATOMS: atom_id res chain seq x y z
N ASN A 1 -3.15 -17.71 5.49
CA ASN A 1 -3.38 -17.16 4.15
C ASN A 1 -3.78 -15.69 4.27
N ARG A 2 -2.94 -14.81 3.78
CA ARG A 2 -3.21 -13.37 3.76
C ARG A 2 -3.87 -13.03 2.43
N ASN A 3 -5.06 -12.46 2.47
CA ASN A 3 -5.71 -12.04 1.26
C ASN A 3 -5.04 -10.77 0.70
N PRO A 4 -4.94 -10.64 -0.62
CA PRO A 4 -4.54 -9.38 -1.22
C PRO A 4 -5.48 -8.26 -0.76
N GLY A 5 -4.93 -7.13 -0.35
CA GLY A 5 -5.71 -6.01 0.18
C GLY A 5 -5.84 -5.96 1.70
N ASP A 6 -5.64 -7.07 2.40
CA ASP A 6 -5.68 -7.10 3.86
C ASP A 6 -4.33 -6.69 4.48
N ASP A 7 -4.37 -5.92 5.55
CA ASP A 7 -3.17 -5.56 6.31
C ASP A 7 -2.60 -6.77 7.05
N TRP A 8 -3.48 -7.54 7.68
CA TRP A 8 -3.16 -8.72 8.47
C TRP A 8 -4.12 -9.86 8.19
N PRO A 9 -3.67 -11.13 8.24
CA PRO A 9 -4.58 -12.26 8.21
C PRO A 9 -5.47 -12.23 9.45
N VAL A 10 -6.69 -12.72 9.29
CA VAL A 10 -7.64 -12.90 10.38
C VAL A 10 -7.68 -14.38 10.72
N GLU A 11 -7.43 -14.68 11.98
CA GLU A 11 -7.40 -16.06 12.49
C GLU A 11 -8.43 -16.24 13.60
N GLN A 12 -8.91 -17.47 13.75
CA GLN A 12 -9.81 -17.86 14.84
C GLN A 12 -8.98 -18.12 16.09
N PHE A 13 -9.20 -17.31 17.13
CA PHE A 13 -8.55 -17.45 18.41
C PHE A 13 -9.53 -18.00 19.44
N ALA A 14 -9.23 -19.15 20.01
CA ALA A 14 -10.10 -19.84 20.98
C ALA A 14 -9.47 -19.81 22.37
N TYR A 15 -10.28 -19.51 23.39
CA TYR A 15 -9.87 -19.48 24.79
C TYR A 15 -11.03 -19.86 25.72
N ALA A 16 -10.72 -20.17 26.97
CA ALA A 16 -11.71 -20.37 28.02
C ALA A 16 -12.00 -19.05 28.75
N ASP A 17 -13.27 -18.69 28.87
CA ASP A 17 -13.72 -17.54 29.63
C ASP A 17 -13.68 -17.80 31.15
N GLU A 18 -14.17 -16.85 31.96
CA GLU A 18 -14.23 -16.97 33.42
C GLU A 18 -15.11 -18.11 33.90
N ASN A 19 -16.06 -18.54 33.08
CA ASN A 19 -16.98 -19.64 33.37
C ASN A 19 -16.48 -20.98 32.78
N VAL A 20 -15.21 -21.02 32.32
CA VAL A 20 -14.60 -22.20 31.67
C VAL A 20 -15.35 -22.58 30.38
N GLN A 21 -16.10 -21.64 29.80
CA GLN A 21 -16.74 -21.82 28.49
C GLN A 21 -15.77 -21.47 27.39
N ARG A 22 -15.72 -22.33 26.38
CA ARG A 22 -14.87 -22.07 25.20
C ARG A 22 -15.47 -20.98 24.34
N VAL A 23 -14.76 -19.86 24.23
CA VAL A 23 -15.09 -18.73 23.38
C VAL A 23 -14.14 -18.73 22.19
N SER A 24 -14.65 -18.36 21.01
CA SER A 24 -13.85 -18.19 19.81
C SER A 24 -14.14 -16.84 19.19
N GLU A 25 -13.09 -16.05 18.94
CA GLU A 25 -13.19 -14.74 18.31
C GLU A 25 -12.21 -14.63 17.13
N GLN A 26 -12.51 -13.73 16.18
CA GLN A 26 -11.63 -13.44 15.07
C GLN A 26 -10.63 -12.36 15.46
N VAL A 27 -9.36 -12.66 15.34
CA VAL A 27 -8.25 -11.79 15.71
C VAL A 27 -7.38 -11.51 14.48
N ARG A 28 -6.92 -10.27 14.33
CA ARG A 28 -5.91 -9.93 13.33
C ARG A 28 -4.55 -10.43 13.82
N PHE A 29 -3.98 -11.39 13.08
CA PHE A 29 -2.72 -12.02 13.42
C PHE A 29 -1.55 -11.22 12.81
N THR A 30 -0.83 -10.50 13.66
CA THR A 30 0.27 -9.62 13.27
C THR A 30 1.62 -10.34 13.29
N TYR A 31 2.68 -9.65 12.82
CA TYR A 31 4.03 -10.17 12.96
C TYR A 31 4.44 -10.34 14.44
N ALA A 32 3.93 -9.51 15.35
CA ALA A 32 4.17 -9.67 16.78
C ALA A 32 3.57 -10.98 17.33
N ASP A 33 2.36 -11.34 16.89
CA ASP A 33 1.72 -12.62 17.26
C ASP A 33 2.55 -13.82 16.77
N PHE A 34 3.07 -13.74 15.55
CA PHE A 34 3.95 -14.76 14.99
C PHE A 34 5.24 -14.92 15.81
N MET A 35 5.85 -13.80 16.24
CA MET A 35 7.08 -13.81 17.04
C MET A 35 6.85 -14.37 18.45
N LEU A 36 5.63 -14.27 19.01
CA LEU A 36 5.28 -14.85 20.31
C LEU A 36 5.32 -16.39 20.27
N CYS A 37 5.11 -17.00 19.13
CA CYS A 37 5.14 -18.46 18.97
C CYS A 37 6.56 -19.07 19.15
N ASP A 38 7.62 -18.25 19.15
CA ASP A 38 9.01 -18.69 19.30
C ASP A 38 9.61 -18.20 20.62
N GLN A 39 9.96 -19.14 21.50
CA GLN A 39 10.57 -18.85 22.81
C GLN A 39 11.83 -17.96 22.75
N ARG A 40 12.56 -17.97 21.66
CA ARG A 40 13.74 -17.12 21.48
C ARG A 40 13.41 -15.62 21.57
N ASN A 41 12.17 -15.27 21.30
CA ASN A 41 11.68 -13.90 21.33
C ASN A 41 10.99 -13.52 22.65
N ALA A 42 10.98 -14.40 23.65
CA ALA A 42 10.30 -14.18 24.92
C ALA A 42 10.68 -12.86 25.61
N HIS A 43 11.91 -12.37 25.39
CA HIS A 43 12.39 -11.12 25.95
C HIS A 43 11.69 -9.85 25.42
N HIS A 44 10.94 -9.95 24.32
CA HIS A 44 10.13 -8.85 23.77
C HIS A 44 8.72 -8.79 24.38
N PHE A 45 8.39 -9.72 25.26
CA PHE A 45 7.03 -9.92 25.73
C PHE A 45 6.95 -9.90 27.26
N ALA A 46 5.88 -9.28 27.77
CA ALA A 46 5.59 -9.27 29.19
C ALA A 46 4.11 -9.63 29.41
N ALA A 47 3.88 -10.78 30.05
CA ALA A 47 2.54 -11.21 30.43
C ALA A 47 1.95 -10.25 31.48
N VAL A 48 0.70 -9.85 31.32
CA VAL A 48 0.01 -8.94 32.24
C VAL A 48 -1.09 -9.70 32.98
N PRO A 49 -1.05 -9.75 34.31
CA PRO A 49 -2.13 -10.28 35.10
C PRO A 49 -3.43 -9.56 34.84
N ARG A 50 -4.56 -10.25 34.90
CA ARG A 50 -5.89 -9.71 34.51
C ARG A 50 -6.33 -8.52 35.34
N ASP A 51 -5.96 -8.49 36.62
CA ASP A 51 -6.22 -7.38 37.56
C ASP A 51 -5.47 -6.08 37.18
N ARG A 52 -4.47 -6.17 36.31
CA ARG A 52 -3.70 -5.02 35.81
C ARG A 52 -4.06 -4.61 34.40
N TRP A 53 -5.11 -5.17 33.80
CA TRP A 53 -5.58 -4.75 32.52
C TRP A 53 -6.18 -3.34 32.59
N THR A 54 -5.78 -2.48 31.66
CA THR A 54 -6.24 -1.10 31.60
C THR A 54 -6.86 -0.79 30.25
N THR A 55 -7.61 0.29 30.17
CA THR A 55 -8.19 0.80 28.92
C THR A 55 -7.14 1.40 27.96
N ALA A 56 -5.94 1.66 28.45
CA ALA A 56 -4.80 2.07 27.61
C ALA A 56 -4.23 0.91 26.79
N MET A 57 -4.50 -0.33 27.17
CA MET A 57 -4.05 -1.53 26.44
C MET A 57 -4.96 -1.75 25.24
N ILE A 58 -4.35 -1.80 24.05
CA ILE A 58 -5.05 -2.06 22.77
C ILE A 58 -4.34 -3.17 21.99
N PRO A 59 -5.05 -3.93 21.15
CA PRO A 59 -4.45 -4.93 20.28
C PRO A 59 -3.32 -4.35 19.41
N ALA A 60 -2.26 -5.12 19.19
CA ALA A 60 -1.13 -4.70 18.38
C ALA A 60 -1.55 -4.26 16.96
N ALA A 61 -2.51 -4.93 16.35
CA ALA A 61 -3.05 -4.57 15.05
C ALA A 61 -3.72 -3.18 15.04
N GLU A 62 -4.41 -2.82 16.12
CA GLU A 62 -5.04 -1.49 16.26
C GLU A 62 -4.01 -0.41 16.55
N TRP A 63 -3.01 -0.72 17.37
CA TRP A 63 -1.91 0.20 17.68
C TRP A 63 -1.14 0.64 16.41
N LEU A 64 -0.97 -0.27 15.46
CA LEU A 64 -0.22 -0.03 14.23
C LEU A 64 -0.88 0.97 13.27
N VAL A 65 -2.19 1.13 13.34
CA VAL A 65 -2.95 2.09 12.50
C VAL A 65 -3.12 3.46 13.16
N LEU A 66 -2.75 3.58 14.45
CA LEU A 66 -2.80 4.87 15.14
C LEU A 66 -1.69 5.82 14.68
N PRO A 67 -1.98 7.13 14.63
CA PRO A 67 -0.95 8.17 14.53
C PRO A 67 0.02 8.11 15.72
N GLU A 68 1.28 8.47 15.51
CA GLU A 68 2.32 8.37 16.55
C GLU A 68 1.96 9.09 17.86
N ASN A 69 1.34 10.27 17.77
CA ASN A 69 0.90 11.03 18.93
C ASN A 69 -0.17 10.33 19.77
N GLN A 70 -1.00 9.50 19.15
CA GLN A 70 -2.02 8.70 19.86
C GLN A 70 -1.49 7.35 20.30
N ALA A 71 -0.56 6.78 19.55
CA ALA A 71 0.08 5.52 19.87
C ALA A 71 0.98 5.61 21.11
N ALA A 72 1.56 6.80 21.39
CA ALA A 72 2.45 7.02 22.54
C ALA A 72 1.77 6.76 23.90
N ASP A 73 0.47 7.07 24.02
CA ASP A 73 -0.31 6.89 25.24
C ASP A 73 -0.98 5.51 25.34
N ARG A 74 -0.70 4.61 24.38
CA ARG A 74 -1.30 3.28 24.30
C ARG A 74 -0.26 2.19 24.48
N VAL A 75 -0.69 1.09 25.10
CA VAL A 75 0.15 -0.07 25.34
C VAL A 75 -0.29 -1.20 24.42
N PRO A 76 0.53 -1.57 23.42
CA PRO A 76 0.18 -2.65 22.50
C PRO A 76 0.28 -4.02 23.17
N TYR A 77 -0.71 -4.86 22.95
CA TYR A 77 -0.68 -6.25 23.42
C TYR A 77 -1.06 -7.22 22.30
N VAL A 78 -0.65 -8.45 22.46
CA VAL A 78 -1.10 -9.64 21.73
C VAL A 78 -1.81 -10.59 22.69
N LEU A 79 -2.66 -11.47 22.15
CA LEU A 79 -3.37 -12.45 22.92
C LEU A 79 -2.57 -13.76 23.01
N ALA A 80 -2.58 -14.37 24.19
CA ALA A 80 -2.03 -15.68 24.42
C ALA A 80 -2.98 -16.51 25.28
N VAL A 81 -2.83 -17.80 25.26
CA VAL A 81 -3.49 -18.74 26.18
C VAL A 81 -2.45 -19.53 26.97
N ASP A 82 -2.76 -19.85 28.20
CA ASP A 82 -1.94 -20.77 29.02
C ASP A 82 -2.32 -22.23 28.75
N GLU A 83 -1.66 -23.16 29.47
CA GLU A 83 -1.93 -24.60 29.40
C GLU A 83 -3.37 -24.98 29.80
N SER A 84 -4.11 -24.06 30.42
CA SER A 84 -5.50 -24.25 30.84
C SER A 84 -6.48 -23.49 29.89
N ASP A 85 -6.04 -23.11 28.70
CA ASP A 85 -6.76 -22.32 27.72
C ASP A 85 -7.23 -20.93 28.23
N ARG A 86 -6.68 -20.43 29.35
CA ARG A 86 -7.06 -19.10 29.87
C ARG A 86 -6.40 -17.98 29.08
N LEU A 87 -7.19 -16.95 28.84
CA LEU A 87 -6.78 -15.78 28.09
C LEU A 87 -5.79 -14.91 28.88
N HIS A 88 -4.68 -14.56 28.23
CA HIS A 88 -3.68 -13.61 28.70
C HIS A 88 -3.48 -12.47 27.70
N ARG A 89 -3.25 -11.27 28.22
CA ARG A 89 -2.69 -10.17 27.44
C ARG A 89 -1.19 -10.10 27.65
N VAL A 90 -0.46 -10.06 26.57
CA VAL A 90 0.99 -10.02 26.60
C VAL A 90 1.43 -8.72 25.94
N ILE A 91 2.02 -7.82 26.73
CA ILE A 91 2.55 -6.54 26.22
C ILE A 91 3.73 -6.82 25.31
N VAL A 92 3.78 -6.08 24.21
CA VAL A 92 4.85 -6.13 23.21
C VAL A 92 5.75 -4.92 23.38
N ASP A 93 7.06 -5.11 23.38
CA ASP A 93 8.00 -4.01 23.50
C ASP A 93 8.02 -3.10 22.24
N ALA A 94 8.53 -1.88 22.41
CA ALA A 94 8.59 -0.89 21.33
C ALA A 94 9.43 -1.36 20.15
N ARG A 95 10.49 -2.15 20.40
CA ARG A 95 11.41 -2.63 19.37
C ARG A 95 10.71 -3.62 18.43
N LEU A 96 9.96 -4.57 18.99
CA LEU A 96 9.19 -5.53 18.21
C LEU A 96 8.01 -4.85 17.49
N MET A 97 7.36 -3.85 18.13
CA MET A 97 6.30 -3.07 17.48
C MET A 97 6.82 -2.28 16.27
N GLN A 98 8.02 -1.73 16.35
CA GLN A 98 8.67 -1.08 15.19
C GLN A 98 8.99 -2.08 14.07
N ALA A 99 9.44 -3.30 14.42
CA ALA A 99 9.66 -4.37 13.44
C ALA A 99 8.34 -4.77 12.77
N THR A 100 7.26 -4.91 13.55
CA THR A 100 5.93 -5.23 13.06
C THR A 100 5.40 -4.14 12.10
N ARG A 101 5.62 -2.87 12.43
CA ARG A 101 5.28 -1.74 11.53
C ARG A 101 6.06 -1.80 10.22
N ARG A 102 7.35 -2.13 10.26
CA ARG A 102 8.15 -2.31 9.03
C ARG A 102 7.64 -3.46 8.17
N CYS A 103 7.24 -4.56 8.77
CA CYS A 103 6.61 -5.68 8.04
C CYS A 103 5.31 -5.25 7.35
N LEU A 104 4.48 -4.45 8.01
CA LEU A 104 3.25 -3.91 7.42
C LEU A 104 3.56 -2.99 6.24
N LEU A 105 4.49 -2.05 6.41
CA LEU A 105 4.89 -1.13 5.33
C LEU A 105 5.49 -1.87 4.13
N LEU A 106 6.31 -2.90 4.38
CA LEU A 106 6.84 -3.75 3.30
C LEU A 106 5.72 -4.47 2.56
N TRP A 107 4.73 -4.98 3.29
CA TRP A 107 3.57 -5.62 2.69
C TRP A 107 2.78 -4.64 1.81
N HIS A 108 2.52 -3.42 2.27
CA HIS A 108 1.86 -2.40 1.47
C HIS A 108 2.63 -2.09 0.18
N ARG A 109 3.96 -1.95 0.26
CA ARG A 109 4.80 -1.76 -0.94
C ARG A 109 4.70 -2.93 -1.91
N LEU A 110 4.70 -4.16 -1.42
CA LEU A 110 4.54 -5.34 -2.27
C LEU A 110 3.17 -5.37 -2.95
N GLN A 111 2.12 -4.95 -2.26
CA GLN A 111 0.78 -4.82 -2.84
C GLN A 111 0.73 -3.72 -3.91
N GLU A 112 1.34 -2.57 -3.68
CA GLU A 112 1.48 -1.51 -4.69
C GLU A 112 2.22 -2.00 -5.93
N HIS A 113 3.35 -2.71 -5.77
CA HIS A 113 4.07 -3.31 -6.90
C HIS A 113 3.27 -4.38 -7.63
N ALA A 114 2.38 -5.08 -6.94
CA ALA A 114 1.48 -6.07 -7.54
C ALA A 114 0.23 -5.45 -8.17
N GLY A 115 0.05 -4.11 -8.10
CA GLY A 115 -1.11 -3.41 -8.64
C GLY A 115 -2.42 -3.65 -7.86
N ILE A 116 -2.32 -4.13 -6.60
CA ILE A 116 -3.50 -4.39 -5.76
C ILE A 116 -3.99 -3.09 -5.10
N HIS A 117 -3.06 -2.24 -4.70
CA HIS A 117 -3.32 -0.89 -4.19
C HIS A 117 -2.42 0.08 -4.96
N ASP A 118 -2.94 0.71 -5.99
CA ASP A 118 -2.19 1.69 -6.78
C ASP A 118 -2.42 3.11 -6.23
N SER A 119 -1.88 3.36 -5.04
CA SER A 119 -2.00 4.66 -4.37
C SER A 119 -1.33 5.81 -5.15
N HIS A 120 -0.40 5.47 -6.06
CA HIS A 120 0.25 6.44 -6.93
C HIS A 120 -0.68 6.86 -8.08
N ALA A 121 -1.30 5.90 -8.77
CA ALA A 121 -2.27 6.18 -9.82
C ALA A 121 -3.50 6.91 -9.26
N GLU A 122 -3.99 6.53 -8.10
CA GLU A 122 -5.10 7.23 -7.43
C GLU A 122 -4.76 8.70 -7.14
N ARG A 123 -3.54 8.98 -6.65
CA ARG A 123 -3.07 10.36 -6.42
C ARG A 123 -2.95 11.15 -7.72
N LEU A 124 -2.41 10.56 -8.77
CA LEU A 124 -2.32 11.21 -10.09
C LEU A 124 -3.71 11.52 -10.66
N LEU A 125 -4.64 10.57 -10.58
CA LEU A 125 -6.01 10.76 -11.02
C LEU A 125 -6.72 11.85 -10.19
N ALA A 126 -6.50 11.89 -8.88
CA ALA A 126 -7.04 12.93 -8.00
C ALA A 126 -6.45 14.31 -8.36
N GLN A 127 -5.15 14.40 -8.63
CA GLN A 127 -4.50 15.63 -9.09
C GLN A 127 -5.04 16.08 -10.45
N GLN A 128 -5.20 15.18 -11.41
CA GLN A 128 -5.79 15.52 -12.71
C GLN A 128 -7.23 16.01 -12.56
N ARG A 129 -8.07 15.32 -11.76
CA ARG A 129 -9.44 15.77 -11.50
C ARG A 129 -9.48 17.14 -10.83
N ALA A 130 -8.59 17.39 -9.86
CA ALA A 130 -8.48 18.70 -9.22
C ALA A 130 -8.02 19.78 -10.20
N ALA A 131 -7.06 19.49 -11.08
CA ALA A 131 -6.61 20.41 -12.11
C ALA A 131 -7.73 20.73 -13.12
N HIS A 132 -8.49 19.73 -13.57
CA HIS A 132 -9.67 19.92 -14.41
C HIS A 132 -10.78 20.71 -13.71
N ALA A 133 -11.01 20.47 -12.43
CA ALA A 133 -11.99 21.22 -11.64
C ALA A 133 -11.55 22.67 -11.35
N ALA A 134 -10.23 22.91 -11.30
CA ALA A 134 -9.65 24.25 -11.10
C ALA A 134 -9.49 25.05 -12.39
N GLN A 135 -9.65 24.44 -13.57
CA GLN A 135 -9.77 25.18 -14.81
C GLN A 135 -11.14 25.87 -14.83
N PRO A 136 -11.22 27.18 -14.59
CA PRO A 136 -12.50 27.86 -14.64
C PRO A 136 -13.01 27.81 -16.08
N ALA A 137 -14.33 27.86 -16.20
CA ALA A 137 -15.09 28.01 -17.45
C ALA A 137 -14.71 29.28 -18.26
N ALA A 138 -13.42 29.55 -18.45
CA ALA A 138 -12.88 30.66 -19.17
C ALA A 138 -12.90 30.45 -20.71
N GLU A 139 -13.19 29.22 -21.16
CA GLU A 139 -13.32 28.93 -22.60
C GLU A 139 -14.75 29.01 -23.15
N ALA A 140 -15.75 29.19 -22.31
CA ALA A 140 -17.14 29.32 -22.77
C ALA A 140 -17.53 30.76 -23.18
N ALA A 141 -16.63 31.74 -23.06
CA ALA A 141 -16.94 33.15 -23.36
C ALA A 141 -16.24 33.72 -24.59
N SER A 142 -15.60 32.93 -25.43
CA SER A 142 -14.98 33.41 -26.69
C SER A 142 -15.37 32.57 -27.89
N ALA A 143 -16.67 32.43 -28.13
CA ALA A 143 -17.18 31.95 -29.41
C ALA A 143 -17.95 33.08 -30.11
N LEU A 144 -17.26 33.89 -30.85
CA LEU A 144 -17.85 34.63 -31.95
C LEU A 144 -17.23 34.13 -33.26
N PRO A 145 -18.03 33.98 -34.33
CA PRO A 145 -17.65 33.24 -35.52
C PRO A 145 -16.84 34.11 -36.49
N ALA A 146 -15.66 33.68 -36.87
CA ALA A 146 -14.99 34.19 -38.05
C ALA A 146 -14.63 33.03 -38.97
N SER A 147 -15.32 33.02 -40.07
CA SER A 147 -15.17 32.26 -41.31
C SER A 147 -13.78 31.73 -41.63
N ALA A 148 -13.80 30.50 -42.18
CA ALA A 148 -12.72 29.75 -42.82
C ALA A 148 -12.00 30.53 -43.95
N PRO A 149 -10.77 30.10 -44.36
CA PRO A 149 -10.69 28.99 -45.27
C PRO A 149 -9.61 27.96 -44.94
N ALA A 150 -9.84 26.76 -45.51
CA ALA A 150 -9.06 25.58 -45.51
C ALA A 150 -7.56 25.75 -45.78
N ALA A 151 -6.72 25.17 -44.94
CA ALA A 151 -5.44 24.60 -45.34
C ALA A 151 -5.34 23.21 -44.75
N ALA A 152 -5.22 22.23 -45.61
CA ALA A 152 -5.06 20.82 -45.31
C ALA A 152 -3.78 20.63 -44.48
N ALA A 153 -3.95 20.14 -43.25
CA ALA A 153 -2.89 19.47 -42.53
C ALA A 153 -3.02 17.98 -42.88
N GLU A 154 -2.06 17.50 -43.62
CA GLU A 154 -1.87 16.07 -43.91
C GLU A 154 -1.89 15.30 -42.60
N ALA A 155 -2.85 14.40 -42.50
CA ALA A 155 -2.81 13.33 -41.50
C ALA A 155 -1.62 12.44 -41.87
N GLU A 156 -0.55 12.50 -41.07
CA GLU A 156 0.50 11.47 -41.12
C GLU A 156 -0.14 10.08 -40.95
N ALA A 157 0.01 9.28 -41.99
CA ALA A 157 -0.42 7.89 -41.99
C ALA A 157 0.21 7.15 -40.80
N PRO A 158 -0.50 6.20 -40.15
CA PRO A 158 0.08 5.41 -39.08
C PRO A 158 1.31 4.69 -39.60
N ALA A 159 2.48 4.93 -38.94
CA ALA A 159 3.74 4.30 -39.27
C ALA A 159 3.54 2.77 -39.33
N GLU A 160 3.88 2.18 -40.47
CA GLU A 160 3.80 0.74 -40.68
C GLU A 160 4.62 0.02 -39.61
N ARG A 161 3.98 -0.89 -38.89
CA ARG A 161 4.63 -1.76 -37.91
C ARG A 161 5.76 -2.54 -38.57
N PRO A 162 7.00 -2.44 -38.10
CA PRO A 162 8.08 -3.30 -38.61
C PRO A 162 7.80 -4.78 -38.34
N PRO A 163 8.39 -5.69 -39.11
CA PRO A 163 8.21 -7.13 -38.92
C PRO A 163 8.57 -7.54 -37.48
N SER A 164 7.87 -8.53 -36.95
CA SER A 164 7.76 -8.88 -35.51
C SER A 164 9.08 -9.26 -34.77
N ASP A 165 10.20 -9.31 -35.45
CA ASP A 165 11.51 -9.75 -34.91
C ASP A 165 12.43 -8.59 -34.51
N GLN A 166 12.00 -7.32 -34.70
CA GLN A 166 12.80 -6.16 -34.33
C GLN A 166 12.17 -5.43 -33.14
N ALA A 167 13.00 -5.03 -32.19
CA ALA A 167 12.60 -4.17 -31.10
C ALA A 167 12.12 -2.81 -31.66
N TRP A 168 10.90 -2.43 -31.33
CA TRP A 168 10.27 -1.22 -31.86
C TRP A 168 9.57 -0.46 -30.75
N ILE A 169 9.66 0.85 -30.80
CA ILE A 169 8.96 1.77 -29.91
C ILE A 169 8.05 2.67 -30.75
N GLU A 170 6.81 2.78 -30.37
CA GLU A 170 5.87 3.71 -30.99
C GLU A 170 6.23 5.15 -30.58
N THR A 171 6.85 5.90 -31.49
CA THR A 171 7.36 7.25 -31.24
C THR A 171 6.31 8.21 -30.65
N SER A 172 5.05 8.08 -31.06
CA SER A 172 3.93 8.86 -30.54
C SER A 172 3.63 8.63 -29.06
N ARG A 173 4.05 7.49 -28.51
CA ARG A 173 3.90 7.12 -27.09
C ARG A 173 5.15 7.34 -26.26
N CYS A 174 6.22 7.80 -26.87
CA CYS A 174 7.47 8.02 -26.16
C CYS A 174 7.37 9.26 -25.26
N PRO A 175 7.49 9.13 -23.92
CA PRO A 175 7.41 10.27 -22.99
C PRO A 175 8.73 11.06 -22.89
N SER A 176 9.72 10.79 -23.74
CA SER A 176 11.05 11.43 -23.73
C SER A 176 11.81 11.31 -22.40
N CYS A 177 11.67 10.18 -21.71
CA CYS A 177 12.23 9.96 -20.35
C CYS A 177 13.72 9.61 -20.32
N ASN A 178 14.39 9.43 -21.48
CA ASN A 178 15.79 9.02 -21.65
C ASN A 178 16.14 7.61 -21.16
N GLU A 179 15.23 6.83 -20.63
CA GLU A 179 15.50 5.50 -20.07
C GLU A 179 15.99 4.51 -21.16
N CYS A 180 15.41 4.59 -22.36
CA CYS A 180 15.83 3.71 -23.47
C CYS A 180 17.31 3.90 -23.84
N GLN A 181 17.81 5.13 -23.89
CA GLN A 181 19.22 5.43 -24.14
C GLN A 181 20.12 5.00 -22.98
N LEU A 182 19.67 5.13 -21.74
CA LEU A 182 20.42 4.64 -20.57
C LEU A 182 20.56 3.11 -20.57
N ILE A 183 19.58 2.40 -21.13
CA ILE A 183 19.63 0.93 -21.25
C ILE A 183 20.53 0.52 -22.43
N ASN A 184 20.39 1.15 -23.59
CA ASN A 184 21.19 0.82 -24.76
C ASN A 184 21.21 1.98 -25.77
N ASP A 185 22.28 2.76 -25.77
CA ASP A 185 22.52 3.92 -26.65
C ASP A 185 22.77 3.56 -28.13
N ARG A 186 23.04 2.30 -28.40
CA ARG A 186 23.25 1.80 -29.76
C ARG A 186 21.98 1.34 -30.45
N MET A 187 20.97 0.96 -29.70
CA MET A 187 19.69 0.49 -30.24
C MET A 187 18.64 1.62 -30.37
N PHE A 188 18.75 2.65 -29.56
CA PHE A 188 17.77 3.73 -29.52
C PHE A 188 18.41 5.06 -29.86
N ALA A 189 17.98 5.64 -30.98
CA ALA A 189 18.37 6.98 -31.40
C ALA A 189 17.17 7.93 -31.24
N TYR A 190 17.41 9.16 -30.77
CA TYR A 190 16.36 10.14 -30.67
C TYR A 190 16.15 10.89 -31.97
N ASN A 191 14.88 11.18 -32.28
CA ASN A 191 14.51 12.15 -33.30
C ASN A 191 14.70 13.59 -32.79
N ASP A 192 14.41 14.58 -33.63
CA ASP A 192 14.53 16.02 -33.31
C ASP A 192 13.63 16.43 -32.12
N ASN A 193 12.57 15.69 -31.85
CA ASN A 193 11.65 15.86 -30.72
C ASN A 193 12.07 15.12 -29.44
N LYS A 194 13.29 14.54 -29.40
CA LYS A 194 13.81 13.71 -28.29
C LYS A 194 12.92 12.49 -27.98
N GLN A 195 12.34 11.89 -29.01
CA GLN A 195 11.56 10.65 -28.90
C GLN A 195 12.35 9.50 -29.54
N ALA A 196 12.36 8.34 -28.91
CA ALA A 196 12.99 7.13 -29.41
C ALA A 196 12.11 6.40 -30.43
#